data_5af41bbbd79f6241859789afc084e60f
#
_entry.id   5af41bbbd79f6241859789afc084e60f
#
_cell.length_a   1.000
_cell.length_b   1.000
_cell.length_c   1.000
_cell.angle_alpha   90.00
_cell.angle_beta   90.00
_cell.angle_gamma   90.00
#
_symmetry.space_group_name_H-M   'P 1'
#
loop_
_entity.id
_entity.type
_entity.pdbx_description
1 polymer ?
#
loop_
_entity_poly.entity_id
_entity_poly.type
_entity_poly.pdbx_seq_one_letter_code
_entity_poly.pdbx_strand_id
1 'polypeptide(L)'
;MSTQIRKIEIRKANEALILEAAEKIFAINGYKGTATGDIAREAGIPKANLHYYFKTKSNLYREVLKHILDEWMAAASTFDIYHEPEEALRAYVKAKMEFSRQRPFGSRVWAREIMSGAPVLHNFLGTTLKVWLNECVRTIRRWTREEKIDPVDPHVLMYMIWATTQHYADFEQQIIILNGGKQLSDRRYRQSTEEVVRLVLGSVGL
;
A
#
# COMPACT_ATOMS: atom_id res chain seq x y z
N MET A 1 20.36 -24.42 -19.20
CA MET A 1 19.44 -24.13 -18.05
C MET A 1 18.42 -25.25 -17.99
N SER A 2 18.26 -25.89 -16.82
CA SER A 2 17.44 -27.10 -16.65
C SER A 2 15.95 -26.80 -16.90
N THR A 3 15.25 -27.73 -17.56
CA THR A 3 13.79 -27.72 -17.80
C THR A 3 12.99 -27.41 -16.53
N GLN A 4 13.53 -27.78 -15.39
CA GLN A 4 12.91 -27.54 -14.06
C GLN A 4 12.94 -26.07 -13.65
N ILE A 5 14.01 -25.34 -13.93
CA ILE A 5 14.12 -23.88 -13.66
C ILE A 5 13.09 -23.14 -14.50
N ARG A 6 12.98 -23.46 -15.79
CA ARG A 6 11.99 -22.85 -16.70
C ARG A 6 10.54 -23.09 -16.24
N LYS A 7 10.22 -24.28 -15.72
CA LYS A 7 8.88 -24.57 -15.17
C LYS A 7 8.56 -23.73 -13.95
N ILE A 8 9.53 -23.51 -13.05
CA ILE A 8 9.38 -22.68 -11.85
C ILE A 8 9.18 -21.20 -12.25
N GLU A 9 9.93 -20.71 -13.22
CA GLU A 9 9.80 -19.33 -13.72
C GLU A 9 8.42 -19.08 -14.36
N ILE A 10 7.95 -20.00 -15.20
CA ILE A 10 6.61 -19.92 -15.81
C ILE A 10 5.52 -19.93 -14.72
N ARG A 11 5.67 -20.77 -13.71
CA ARG A 11 4.71 -20.83 -12.60
C ARG A 11 4.65 -19.50 -11.85
N LYS A 12 5.79 -18.94 -11.48
CA LYS A 12 5.88 -17.63 -10.78
C LYS A 12 5.28 -16.49 -11.62
N ALA A 13 5.57 -16.47 -12.93
CA ALA A 13 5.00 -15.49 -13.84
C ALA A 13 3.46 -15.57 -13.90
N ASN A 14 2.90 -16.78 -13.98
CA ASN A 14 1.45 -16.96 -13.98
C ASN A 14 0.82 -16.60 -12.63
N GLU A 15 1.46 -16.92 -11.50
CA GLU A 15 1.01 -16.52 -10.17
C GLU A 15 0.96 -14.99 -10.06
N ALA A 16 1.99 -14.28 -10.54
CA ALA A 16 2.04 -12.81 -10.54
C ALA A 16 0.91 -12.20 -11.39
N LEU A 17 0.67 -12.71 -12.61
CA LEU A 17 -0.43 -12.26 -13.47
C LEU A 17 -1.81 -12.44 -12.80
N ILE A 18 -2.02 -13.57 -12.13
CA ILE A 18 -3.27 -13.84 -11.41
C ILE A 18 -3.43 -12.87 -10.22
N LEU A 19 -2.37 -12.61 -9.47
CA LEU A 19 -2.40 -11.70 -8.32
C LEU A 19 -2.68 -10.26 -8.75
N GLU A 20 -2.05 -9.79 -9.83
CA GLU A 20 -2.31 -8.45 -10.40
C GLU A 20 -3.77 -8.30 -10.86
N ALA A 21 -4.27 -9.26 -11.63
CA ALA A 21 -5.67 -9.28 -12.05
C ALA A 21 -6.64 -9.34 -10.86
N ALA A 22 -6.32 -10.16 -9.86
CA ALA A 22 -7.13 -10.29 -8.65
C ALA A 22 -7.17 -8.99 -7.85
N GLU A 23 -6.03 -8.32 -7.68
CA GLU A 23 -5.93 -7.02 -7.01
C GLU A 23 -6.85 -5.99 -7.68
N LYS A 24 -6.78 -5.88 -9.01
CA LYS A 24 -7.63 -4.97 -9.79
C LYS A 24 -9.12 -5.27 -9.61
N ILE A 25 -9.53 -6.54 -9.76
CA ILE A 25 -10.94 -6.93 -9.68
C ILE A 25 -11.47 -6.80 -8.24
N PHE A 26 -10.67 -7.15 -7.20
CA PHE A 26 -11.06 -6.92 -5.82
C PHE A 26 -11.15 -5.43 -5.47
N ALA A 27 -10.28 -4.59 -6.01
CA ALA A 27 -10.35 -3.15 -5.85
C ALA A 27 -11.63 -2.55 -6.43
N ILE A 28 -12.10 -3.06 -7.57
CA ILE A 28 -13.30 -2.56 -8.25
C ILE A 28 -14.58 -3.10 -7.59
N ASN A 29 -14.67 -4.41 -7.43
CA ASN A 29 -15.92 -5.09 -7.06
C ASN A 29 -16.02 -5.39 -5.54
N GLY A 30 -14.93 -5.25 -4.78
CA GLY A 30 -14.81 -5.74 -3.41
C GLY A 30 -14.75 -7.27 -3.33
N TYR A 31 -14.43 -7.80 -2.14
CA TYR A 31 -14.34 -9.24 -1.96
C TYR A 31 -15.66 -9.97 -2.29
N LYS A 32 -16.78 -9.48 -1.77
CA LYS A 32 -18.11 -10.14 -1.94
C LYS A 32 -18.56 -10.13 -3.40
N GLY A 33 -18.39 -9.00 -4.10
CA GLY A 33 -18.84 -8.81 -5.47
C GLY A 33 -17.95 -9.46 -6.55
N THR A 34 -16.78 -9.98 -6.19
CA THR A 34 -15.82 -10.58 -7.12
C THR A 34 -16.13 -12.06 -7.35
N ALA A 35 -16.25 -12.48 -8.61
CA ALA A 35 -16.24 -13.88 -9.02
C ALA A 35 -14.83 -14.29 -9.52
N THR A 36 -14.40 -15.52 -9.25
CA THR A 36 -13.11 -16.05 -9.74
C THR A 36 -13.03 -16.11 -11.27
N GLY A 37 -14.20 -16.21 -11.93
CA GLY A 37 -14.28 -16.15 -13.39
C GLY A 37 -13.89 -14.77 -13.97
N ASP A 38 -14.20 -13.68 -13.25
CA ASP A 38 -13.83 -12.33 -13.68
C ASP A 38 -12.32 -12.11 -13.57
N ILE A 39 -11.73 -12.63 -12.48
CA ILE A 39 -10.26 -12.61 -12.28
C ILE A 39 -9.57 -13.41 -13.38
N ALA A 40 -10.06 -14.62 -13.70
CA ALA A 40 -9.47 -15.44 -14.76
C ALA A 40 -9.53 -14.76 -16.12
N ARG A 41 -10.65 -14.06 -16.43
CA ARG A 41 -10.84 -13.28 -17.65
C ARG A 41 -9.86 -12.10 -17.70
N GLU A 42 -9.72 -11.36 -16.62
CA GLU A 42 -8.78 -10.24 -16.53
C GLU A 42 -7.32 -10.71 -16.68
N ALA A 43 -6.96 -11.86 -16.08
CA ALA A 43 -5.63 -12.46 -16.20
C ALA A 43 -5.37 -13.14 -17.57
N GLY A 44 -6.38 -13.22 -18.45
CA GLY A 44 -6.24 -13.88 -19.74
C GLY A 44 -6.02 -15.40 -19.68
N ILE A 45 -6.49 -16.08 -18.61
CA ILE A 45 -6.29 -17.51 -18.40
C ILE A 45 -7.61 -18.28 -18.26
N PRO A 46 -7.65 -19.58 -18.57
CA PRO A 46 -8.80 -20.42 -18.24
C PRO A 46 -9.07 -20.47 -16.73
N LYS A 47 -10.35 -20.44 -16.32
CA LYS A 47 -10.74 -20.53 -14.91
C LYS A 47 -10.18 -21.77 -14.19
N ALA A 48 -10.04 -22.90 -14.89
CA ALA A 48 -9.44 -24.09 -14.35
C ALA A 48 -7.97 -23.88 -13.93
N ASN A 49 -7.22 -23.09 -14.71
CA ASN A 49 -5.84 -22.74 -14.38
C ASN A 49 -5.77 -21.86 -13.13
N LEU A 50 -6.68 -20.90 -12.95
CA LEU A 50 -6.74 -20.10 -11.73
C LEU A 50 -6.91 -21.02 -10.51
N HIS A 51 -7.82 -21.98 -10.56
CA HIS A 51 -8.04 -22.93 -9.44
C HIS A 51 -6.87 -23.89 -9.19
N TYR A 52 -6.02 -24.13 -10.18
CA TYR A 52 -4.78 -24.86 -9.99
C TYR A 52 -3.79 -24.09 -9.11
N TYR A 53 -3.68 -22.76 -9.30
CA TYR A 53 -2.80 -21.89 -8.49
C TYR A 53 -3.42 -21.52 -7.15
N PHE A 54 -4.70 -21.13 -7.15
CA PHE A 54 -5.41 -20.64 -5.98
C PHE A 54 -6.74 -21.40 -5.81
N LYS A 55 -6.75 -22.35 -4.89
CA LYS A 55 -7.88 -23.27 -4.69
C LYS A 55 -9.20 -22.58 -4.38
N THR A 56 -9.18 -21.45 -3.68
CA THR A 56 -10.37 -20.69 -3.27
C THR A 56 -10.18 -19.20 -3.47
N LYS A 57 -11.29 -18.46 -3.62
CA LYS A 57 -11.30 -16.99 -3.65
C LYS A 57 -10.68 -16.40 -2.38
N SER A 58 -10.94 -17.00 -1.22
CA SER A 58 -10.40 -16.55 0.06
C SER A 58 -8.88 -16.72 0.13
N ASN A 59 -8.33 -17.82 -0.39
CA ASN A 59 -6.90 -18.03 -0.47
C ASN A 59 -6.25 -16.98 -1.39
N LEU A 60 -6.81 -16.75 -2.59
CA LEU A 60 -6.32 -15.73 -3.51
C LEU A 60 -6.37 -14.33 -2.89
N TYR A 61 -7.45 -13.98 -2.20
CA TYR A 61 -7.59 -12.67 -1.54
C TYR A 61 -6.55 -12.46 -0.44
N ARG A 62 -6.25 -13.49 0.36
CA ARG A 62 -5.18 -13.44 1.38
C ARG A 62 -3.81 -13.22 0.75
N GLU A 63 -3.50 -13.88 -0.36
CA GLU A 63 -2.23 -13.67 -1.05
C GLU A 63 -2.12 -12.25 -1.64
N VAL A 64 -3.20 -11.70 -2.20
CA VAL A 64 -3.23 -10.29 -2.64
C VAL A 64 -2.94 -9.35 -1.48
N LEU A 65 -3.63 -9.51 -0.35
CA LEU A 65 -3.38 -8.69 0.84
C LEU A 65 -1.96 -8.85 1.37
N LYS A 66 -1.41 -10.05 1.36
CA LYS A 66 -0.02 -10.31 1.77
C LYS A 66 0.97 -9.55 0.89
N HIS A 67 0.82 -9.58 -0.43
CA HIS A 67 1.68 -8.81 -1.33
C HIS A 67 1.62 -7.30 -1.07
N ILE A 68 0.42 -6.76 -0.80
CA ILE A 68 0.26 -5.36 -0.43
C ILE A 68 1.01 -5.05 0.87
N LEU A 69 0.89 -5.94 1.87
CA LEU A 69 1.56 -5.81 3.16
C LEU A 69 3.09 -5.84 3.04
N ASP A 70 3.63 -6.78 2.27
CA ASP A 70 5.07 -6.95 2.09
C ASP A 70 5.69 -5.64 1.53
N GLU A 71 5.03 -5.00 0.57
CA GLU A 71 5.48 -3.71 0.03
C GLU A 71 5.30 -2.55 1.01
N TRP A 72 4.21 -2.53 1.78
CA TRP A 72 4.00 -1.51 2.80
C TRP A 72 5.03 -1.60 3.91
N MET A 73 5.37 -2.82 4.34
CA MET A 73 6.42 -3.03 5.35
C MET A 73 7.82 -2.67 4.81
N ALA A 74 8.06 -2.86 3.51
CA ALA A 74 9.29 -2.36 2.89
C ALA A 74 9.40 -0.83 2.94
N ALA A 75 8.30 -0.09 2.68
CA ALA A 75 8.27 1.36 2.86
C ALA A 75 8.44 1.77 4.35
N ALA A 76 7.91 0.97 5.27
CA ALA A 76 7.99 1.21 6.70
C ALA A 76 9.42 1.12 7.26
N SER A 77 10.32 0.37 6.61
CA SER A 77 11.73 0.22 7.03
C SER A 77 12.55 1.52 6.95
N THR A 78 12.03 2.58 6.33
CA THR A 78 12.70 3.89 6.29
C THR A 78 12.94 4.48 7.68
N PHE A 79 12.09 4.19 8.67
CA PHE A 79 12.29 4.61 10.06
C PHE A 79 13.46 3.88 10.75
N ASP A 80 13.84 2.70 10.26
CA ASP A 80 14.97 1.93 10.80
C ASP A 80 16.29 2.32 10.12
N ILE A 81 16.21 2.77 8.85
CA ILE A 81 17.38 3.11 8.02
C ILE A 81 17.90 4.50 8.33
N TYR A 82 17.01 5.48 8.51
CA TYR A 82 17.38 6.88 8.69
C TYR A 82 17.29 7.29 10.16
N HIS A 83 18.35 7.91 10.69
CA HIS A 83 18.42 8.33 12.08
C HIS A 83 17.92 9.77 12.30
N GLU A 84 18.06 10.62 11.29
CA GLU A 84 17.60 12.00 11.36
C GLU A 84 16.14 12.13 10.95
N PRO A 85 15.33 12.92 11.69
CA PRO A 85 13.88 12.98 11.49
C PRO A 85 13.51 13.47 10.09
N GLU A 86 14.21 14.46 9.53
CA GLU A 86 13.94 14.97 8.18
C GLU A 86 14.09 13.88 7.12
N GLU A 87 15.18 13.14 7.15
CA GLU A 87 15.47 12.09 6.18
C GLU A 87 14.45 10.94 6.30
N ALA A 88 14.17 10.50 7.53
CA ALA A 88 13.22 9.41 7.79
C ALA A 88 11.80 9.76 7.34
N LEU A 89 11.28 10.92 7.73
CA LEU A 89 9.94 11.36 7.37
C LEU A 89 9.81 11.60 5.86
N ARG A 90 10.79 12.26 5.26
CA ARG A 90 10.86 12.51 3.80
C ARG A 90 10.84 11.18 3.02
N ALA A 91 11.69 10.25 3.39
CA ALA A 91 11.76 8.94 2.74
C ALA A 91 10.47 8.15 2.89
N TYR A 92 9.89 8.15 4.09
CA TYR A 92 8.63 7.46 4.35
C TYR A 92 7.47 8.02 3.53
N VAL A 93 7.28 9.33 3.52
CA VAL A 93 6.23 10.00 2.74
C VAL A 93 6.42 9.70 1.24
N LYS A 94 7.66 9.82 0.72
CA LYS A 94 7.95 9.51 -0.69
C LYS A 94 7.61 8.06 -1.04
N ALA A 95 8.02 7.12 -0.21
CA ALA A 95 7.72 5.69 -0.42
C ALA A 95 6.20 5.42 -0.41
N LYS A 96 5.46 6.05 0.48
CA LYS A 96 3.99 5.93 0.55
C LYS A 96 3.30 6.56 -0.67
N MET A 97 3.74 7.72 -1.12
CA MET A 97 3.22 8.36 -2.34
C MET A 97 3.52 7.51 -3.57
N GLU A 98 4.74 6.99 -3.69
CA GLU A 98 5.12 6.12 -4.81
C GLU A 98 4.28 4.84 -4.85
N PHE A 99 4.04 4.19 -3.70
CA PHE A 99 3.13 3.05 -3.62
C PHE A 99 1.72 3.42 -4.11
N SER A 100 1.17 4.55 -3.65
CA SER A 100 -0.16 5.01 -4.06
C SER A 100 -0.24 5.26 -5.57
N ARG A 101 0.85 5.65 -6.21
CA ARG A 101 0.94 5.86 -7.65
C ARG A 101 1.07 4.55 -8.43
N GLN A 102 1.99 3.69 -8.01
CA GLN A 102 2.30 2.45 -8.73
C GLN A 102 1.25 1.37 -8.51
N ARG A 103 0.61 1.34 -7.33
CA ARG A 103 -0.36 0.31 -6.95
C ARG A 103 -1.66 0.89 -6.39
N PRO A 104 -2.38 1.72 -7.16
CA PRO A 104 -3.63 2.32 -6.69
C PRO A 104 -4.71 1.28 -6.39
N PHE A 105 -4.72 0.16 -7.08
CA PHE A 105 -5.64 -0.95 -6.78
C PHE A 105 -5.30 -1.62 -5.45
N GLY A 106 -4.02 -1.83 -5.15
CA GLY A 106 -3.56 -2.37 -3.87
C GLY A 106 -4.00 -1.50 -2.69
N SER A 107 -3.81 -0.18 -2.79
CA SER A 107 -4.31 0.77 -1.78
C SER A 107 -5.82 0.62 -1.56
N ARG A 108 -6.63 0.57 -2.63
CA ARG A 108 -8.09 0.41 -2.54
C ARG A 108 -8.53 -0.93 -1.97
N VAL A 109 -7.82 -2.03 -2.27
CA VAL A 109 -8.10 -3.33 -1.65
C VAL A 109 -7.87 -3.25 -0.14
N TRP A 110 -6.75 -2.65 0.27
CA TRP A 110 -6.44 -2.40 1.68
C TRP A 110 -7.53 -1.54 2.35
N ALA A 111 -7.85 -0.38 1.79
CA ALA A 111 -8.86 0.52 2.35
C ALA A 111 -10.23 -0.17 2.52
N ARG A 112 -10.65 -0.96 1.52
CA ARG A 112 -11.90 -1.74 1.60
C ARG A 112 -11.88 -2.80 2.69
N GLU A 113 -10.76 -3.49 2.86
CA GLU A 113 -10.57 -4.48 3.92
C GLU A 113 -10.71 -3.83 5.30
N ILE A 114 -10.02 -2.69 5.53
CA ILE A 114 -10.10 -1.95 6.78
C ILE A 114 -11.52 -1.43 7.04
N MET A 115 -12.15 -0.78 6.07
CA MET A 115 -13.53 -0.27 6.20
C MET A 115 -14.57 -1.38 6.41
N SER A 116 -14.27 -2.61 6.02
CA SER A 116 -15.12 -3.79 6.25
C SER A 116 -14.90 -4.44 7.62
N GLY A 117 -14.10 -3.83 8.50
CA GLY A 117 -13.78 -4.37 9.83
C GLY A 117 -12.55 -5.28 9.84
N ALA A 118 -11.74 -5.26 8.79
CA ALA A 118 -10.48 -6.02 8.66
C ALA A 118 -10.62 -7.53 8.91
N PRO A 119 -11.59 -8.25 8.31
CA PRO A 119 -11.86 -9.65 8.64
C PRO A 119 -10.67 -10.58 8.37
N VAL A 120 -9.79 -10.24 7.42
CA VAL A 120 -8.58 -11.01 7.11
C VAL A 120 -7.36 -10.44 7.81
N LEU A 121 -7.27 -9.12 7.94
CA LEU A 121 -6.10 -8.42 8.47
C LEU A 121 -6.13 -8.20 9.99
N HIS A 122 -7.20 -8.56 10.69
CA HIS A 122 -7.37 -8.30 12.13
C HIS A 122 -6.14 -8.69 12.96
N ASN A 123 -5.63 -9.91 12.77
CA ASN A 123 -4.46 -10.39 13.51
C ASN A 123 -3.20 -9.59 13.15
N PHE A 124 -2.97 -9.32 11.87
CA PHE A 124 -1.82 -8.53 11.43
C PHE A 124 -1.83 -7.12 12.02
N LEU A 125 -2.99 -6.46 12.01
CA LEU A 125 -3.16 -5.12 12.59
C LEU A 125 -2.85 -5.12 14.09
N GLY A 126 -3.38 -6.10 14.81
CA GLY A 126 -3.22 -6.23 16.27
C GLY A 126 -1.82 -6.67 16.71
N THR A 127 -1.03 -7.23 15.84
CA THR A 127 0.33 -7.74 16.15
C THR A 127 1.40 -6.95 15.41
N THR A 128 1.67 -7.28 14.15
CA THR A 128 2.81 -6.76 13.38
C THR A 128 2.74 -5.25 13.19
N LEU A 129 1.62 -4.73 12.69
CA LEU A 129 1.47 -3.29 12.47
C LEU A 129 1.50 -2.50 13.77
N LYS A 130 0.85 -3.02 14.83
CA LYS A 130 0.85 -2.40 16.16
C LYS A 130 2.27 -2.32 16.76
N VAL A 131 3.06 -3.38 16.64
CA VAL A 131 4.45 -3.39 17.13
C VAL A 131 5.27 -2.35 16.39
N TRP A 132 5.24 -2.36 15.07
CA TRP A 132 5.94 -1.36 14.25
C TRP A 132 5.50 0.08 14.57
N LEU A 133 4.18 0.35 14.66
CA LEU A 133 3.68 1.68 15.01
C LEU A 133 4.19 2.14 16.38
N ASN A 134 4.24 1.24 17.37
CA ASN A 134 4.79 1.56 18.69
C ASN A 134 6.28 1.93 18.62
N GLU A 135 7.04 1.36 17.71
CA GLU A 135 8.46 1.71 17.47
C GLU A 135 8.59 3.08 16.83
N CYS A 136 7.76 3.39 15.82
CA CYS A 136 7.68 4.74 15.26
C CYS A 136 7.32 5.78 16.34
N VAL A 137 6.34 5.48 17.19
CA VAL A 137 5.93 6.34 18.32
C VAL A 137 7.11 6.59 19.28
N ARG A 138 7.88 5.55 19.63
CA ARG A 138 9.06 5.71 20.48
C ARG A 138 10.14 6.58 19.83
N THR A 139 10.36 6.40 18.52
CA THR A 139 11.32 7.18 17.75
C THR A 139 10.92 8.65 17.67
N ILE A 140 9.66 8.95 17.32
CA ILE A 140 9.14 10.33 17.24
C ILE A 140 9.22 11.01 18.62
N ARG A 141 8.83 10.33 19.71
CA ARG A 141 8.97 10.86 21.08
C ARG A 141 10.42 11.12 21.47
N ARG A 142 11.37 10.31 21.01
CA ARG A 142 12.80 10.53 21.21
C ARG A 142 13.24 11.79 20.49
N TRP A 143 12.91 11.98 19.22
CA TRP A 143 13.22 13.20 18.46
C TRP A 143 12.68 14.47 19.12
N THR A 144 11.44 14.42 19.65
CA THR A 144 10.87 15.55 20.41
C THR A 144 11.68 15.85 21.68
N ARG A 145 12.09 14.81 22.45
CA ARG A 145 12.91 15.02 23.66
C ARG A 145 14.32 15.53 23.36
N GLU A 146 14.85 15.18 22.19
CA GLU A 146 16.16 15.64 21.71
C GLU A 146 16.06 17.02 21.00
N GLU A 147 14.90 17.66 21.05
CA GLU A 147 14.61 18.97 20.40
C GLU A 147 14.92 18.98 18.90
N LYS A 148 14.88 17.79 18.25
CA LYS A 148 15.08 17.65 16.80
C LYS A 148 13.83 17.95 15.99
N ILE A 149 12.66 17.91 16.63
CA ILE A 149 11.36 18.25 16.05
C ILE A 149 10.49 18.94 17.11
N ASP A 150 9.53 19.74 16.66
CA ASP A 150 8.52 20.31 17.50
C ASP A 150 7.63 19.24 18.15
N PRO A 151 7.05 19.53 19.35
CA PRO A 151 6.14 18.60 20.02
C PRO A 151 4.93 18.25 19.16
N VAL A 152 4.70 16.95 18.95
CA VAL A 152 3.58 16.42 18.15
C VAL A 152 3.06 15.13 18.78
N ASP A 153 1.75 14.85 18.66
CA ASP A 153 1.25 13.51 18.95
C ASP A 153 1.70 12.53 17.85
N PRO A 154 2.51 11.51 18.19
CA PRO A 154 3.06 10.61 17.18
C PRO A 154 2.00 9.79 16.42
N HIS A 155 0.88 9.42 17.07
CA HIS A 155 -0.18 8.68 16.40
C HIS A 155 -0.91 9.58 15.39
N VAL A 156 -1.20 10.83 15.77
CA VAL A 156 -1.84 11.81 14.90
C VAL A 156 -0.94 12.07 13.67
N LEU A 157 0.37 12.26 13.87
CA LEU A 157 1.31 12.43 12.77
C LEU A 157 1.30 11.24 11.81
N MET A 158 1.37 10.00 12.32
CA MET A 158 1.35 8.80 11.49
C MET A 158 0.02 8.64 10.74
N TYR A 159 -1.11 8.87 11.41
CA TYR A 159 -2.44 8.77 10.78
C TYR A 159 -2.65 9.86 9.72
N MET A 160 -2.16 11.07 9.95
CA MET A 160 -2.17 12.15 8.95
C MET A 160 -1.35 11.77 7.71
N ILE A 161 -0.14 11.24 7.89
CA ILE A 161 0.68 10.77 6.77
C ILE A 161 -0.05 9.68 5.97
N TRP A 162 -0.64 8.69 6.66
CA TRP A 162 -1.38 7.63 5.99
C TRP A 162 -2.60 8.17 5.22
N ALA A 163 -3.43 8.97 5.87
CA ALA A 163 -4.61 9.55 5.23
C ALA A 163 -4.24 10.39 4.00
N THR A 164 -3.21 11.24 4.10
CA THR A 164 -2.81 12.12 3.00
C THR A 164 -2.22 11.33 1.83
N THR A 165 -1.32 10.39 2.10
CA THR A 165 -0.64 9.65 1.03
C THR A 165 -1.56 8.66 0.32
N GLN A 166 -2.46 8.00 1.05
CA GLN A 166 -3.43 7.05 0.48
C GLN A 166 -4.55 7.74 -0.30
N HIS A 167 -4.87 9.00 0.01
CA HIS A 167 -5.91 9.76 -0.69
C HIS A 167 -5.71 9.76 -2.20
N TYR A 168 -4.47 9.83 -2.67
CA TYR A 168 -4.13 9.86 -4.10
C TYR A 168 -4.49 8.58 -4.85
N ALA A 169 -4.58 7.44 -4.16
CA ALA A 169 -5.02 6.18 -4.72
C ALA A 169 -6.51 5.89 -4.43
N ASP A 170 -6.91 6.02 -3.17
CA ASP A 170 -8.23 5.59 -2.71
C ASP A 170 -9.34 6.49 -3.26
N PHE A 171 -9.03 7.79 -3.45
CA PHE A 171 -9.92 8.82 -3.97
C PHE A 171 -9.48 9.36 -5.34
N GLU A 172 -8.73 8.58 -6.11
CA GLU A 172 -8.23 8.95 -7.44
C GLU A 172 -9.36 9.47 -8.35
N GLN A 173 -10.54 8.84 -8.31
CA GLN A 173 -11.67 9.26 -9.13
C GLN A 173 -12.15 10.68 -8.79
N GLN A 174 -12.13 11.06 -7.52
CA GLN A 174 -12.42 12.43 -7.09
C GLN A 174 -11.39 13.41 -7.67
N ILE A 175 -10.11 13.06 -7.58
CA ILE A 175 -9.00 13.88 -8.12
C ILE A 175 -9.16 14.04 -9.64
N ILE A 176 -9.48 12.97 -10.38
CA ILE A 176 -9.70 13.01 -11.82
C ILE A 176 -10.84 13.97 -12.18
N ILE A 177 -11.99 13.88 -11.48
CA ILE A 177 -13.15 14.75 -11.72
C ILE A 177 -12.77 16.22 -11.47
N LEU A 178 -12.13 16.51 -10.33
CA LEU A 178 -11.69 17.87 -9.98
C LEU A 178 -10.58 18.40 -10.89
N ASN A 179 -9.83 17.52 -11.54
CA ASN A 179 -8.80 17.85 -12.54
C ASN A 179 -9.33 17.87 -14.00
N GLY A 180 -10.62 18.14 -14.17
CA GLY A 180 -11.23 18.24 -15.50
C GLY A 180 -11.31 16.92 -16.29
N GLY A 181 -11.50 15.80 -15.58
CA GLY A 181 -11.62 14.46 -16.16
C GLY A 181 -10.28 13.80 -16.52
N LYS A 182 -9.15 14.36 -16.09
CA LYS A 182 -7.81 13.86 -16.42
C LYS A 182 -7.08 13.39 -15.17
N GLN A 183 -6.34 12.29 -15.29
CA GLN A 183 -5.39 11.88 -14.25
C GLN A 183 -4.32 12.95 -14.04
N LEU A 184 -3.71 12.98 -12.85
CA LEU A 184 -2.55 13.81 -12.59
C LEU A 184 -1.40 13.36 -13.48
N SER A 185 -0.79 14.31 -14.21
CA SER A 185 0.45 14.03 -14.94
C SER A 185 1.59 13.66 -13.97
N ASP A 186 2.60 12.96 -14.49
CA ASP A 186 3.78 12.60 -13.69
C ASP A 186 4.45 13.81 -13.04
N ARG A 187 4.53 14.91 -13.76
CA ARG A 187 5.06 16.17 -13.23
C ARG A 187 4.21 16.68 -12.06
N ARG A 188 2.88 16.69 -12.22
CA ARG A 188 1.98 17.18 -11.17
C ARG A 188 1.98 16.27 -9.96
N TYR A 189 2.03 14.94 -10.16
CA TYR A 189 2.13 13.99 -9.07
C TYR A 189 3.42 14.16 -8.26
N ARG A 190 4.58 14.31 -8.94
CA ARG A 190 5.85 14.61 -8.26
C ARG A 190 5.80 15.93 -7.48
N GLN A 191 5.21 16.98 -8.06
CA GLN A 191 5.01 18.24 -7.33
C GLN A 191 4.14 18.05 -6.08
N SER A 192 3.06 17.28 -6.19
CA SER A 192 2.20 16.93 -5.05
C SER A 192 2.97 16.15 -3.99
N THR A 193 3.84 15.21 -4.39
CA THR A 193 4.68 14.45 -3.46
C THR A 193 5.61 15.35 -2.67
N GLU A 194 6.33 16.25 -3.33
CA GLU A 194 7.23 17.20 -2.64
C GLU A 194 6.45 18.17 -1.73
N GLU A 195 5.24 18.56 -2.13
CA GLU A 195 4.39 19.41 -1.30
C GLU A 195 3.87 18.67 -0.04
N VAL A 196 3.47 17.39 -0.18
CA VAL A 196 3.11 16.56 0.98
C VAL A 196 4.30 16.39 1.92
N VAL A 197 5.51 16.17 1.39
CA VAL A 197 6.75 16.12 2.18
C VAL A 197 6.94 17.44 2.96
N ARG A 198 6.87 18.58 2.27
CA ARG A 198 7.03 19.91 2.87
C ARG A 198 6.02 20.17 3.99
N LEU A 199 4.76 19.79 3.77
CA LEU A 199 3.69 19.95 4.77
C LEU A 199 3.92 19.05 6.00
N VAL A 200 4.34 17.81 5.80
CA VAL A 200 4.67 16.89 6.90
C VAL A 200 5.86 17.40 7.70
N LEU A 201 6.94 17.80 7.05
CA LEU A 201 8.12 18.36 7.73
C LEU A 201 7.78 19.65 8.46
N GLY A 202 7.10 20.58 7.80
CA GLY A 202 6.68 21.84 8.42
C GLY A 202 5.74 21.65 9.61
N SER A 203 4.95 20.55 9.68
CA SER A 203 4.10 20.24 10.83
C SER A 203 4.87 19.85 12.10
N VAL A 204 6.16 19.61 11.98
CA VAL A 204 7.08 19.22 13.07
C VAL A 204 8.30 20.16 13.18
N GLY A 205 8.26 21.34 12.55
CA GLY A 205 9.29 22.37 12.66
C GLY A 205 10.54 22.14 11.80
N LEU A 206 10.45 21.31 10.74
CA LEU A 206 11.55 21.01 9.81
C LEU A 206 11.36 21.69 8.44
#